data_558285c760235963c390f5c66a2ce8cf
#
_entry.id   558285c760235963c390f5c66a2ce8cf
#
_cell.length_a   1.000
_cell.length_b   1.000
_cell.length_c   1.000
_cell.angle_alpha   90.00
_cell.angle_beta   90.00
_cell.angle_gamma   90.00
#
_symmetry.space_group_name_H-M   'P 1'
#
loop_
_entity.id
_entity.type
_entity.pdbx_description
1 polymer ?
#
loop_
_entity_poly.entity_id
_entity_poly.type
_entity_poly.pdbx_seq_one_letter_code
_entity_poly.pdbx_strand_id
1 'polypeptide(L)'
;MAPGQTASRPDLEAFDYATRTPFKAVAKQLIDILGAKLVAYIAGVREARAVQQYAHDNRSPRHPAIEPRLRLALRVARFISQHDSKEITQAWFMGLNPQLDDRSPARLLREGEIHEVGPEIVAAARAFVVGG
;
A
#
# COMPACT_ATOMS: atom_id res chain seq x y z
N MET A 1 -33.43 3.24 10.73
CA MET A 1 -32.17 3.92 11.02
C MET A 1 -31.00 3.09 10.49
N ALA A 2 -30.04 3.69 9.90
CA ALA A 2 -28.91 2.96 9.36
C ALA A 2 -27.61 3.47 9.99
N PRO A 3 -27.29 2.99 11.16
CA PRO A 3 -26.18 3.52 11.93
C PRO A 3 -24.84 3.44 11.21
N GLY A 4 -24.68 2.45 10.35
CA GLY A 4 -23.40 2.26 9.68
C GLY A 4 -22.99 3.40 8.77
N GLN A 5 -23.94 4.13 8.23
CA GLN A 5 -23.57 5.17 7.29
C GLN A 5 -22.93 6.38 7.95
N THR A 6 -23.11 6.56 9.24
CA THR A 6 -22.50 7.71 9.92
C THR A 6 -21.08 7.44 10.37
N ALA A 7 -20.69 6.19 10.36
CA ALA A 7 -19.40 5.77 10.93
C ALA A 7 -18.43 5.45 9.79
N SER A 8 -18.12 6.46 8.99
CA SER A 8 -17.11 6.26 7.96
C SER A 8 -15.77 5.98 8.62
N ARG A 9 -15.20 4.84 8.30
CA ARG A 9 -13.91 4.39 8.83
C ARG A 9 -12.95 4.27 7.66
N PRO A 10 -12.14 5.31 7.38
CA PRO A 10 -11.22 5.27 6.23
C PRO A 10 -10.30 4.06 6.20
N ASP A 11 -9.88 3.58 7.37
CA ASP A 11 -9.03 2.39 7.43
C ASP A 11 -9.79 1.12 7.00
N LEU A 12 -11.05 0.99 7.38
CA LEU A 12 -11.88 -0.15 6.98
C LEU A 12 -12.29 -0.05 5.52
N GLU A 13 -12.59 1.14 5.04
CA GLU A 13 -12.91 1.36 3.63
C GLU A 13 -11.72 0.99 2.75
N ALA A 14 -10.52 1.42 3.14
CA ALA A 14 -9.30 1.10 2.42
C ALA A 14 -9.02 -0.41 2.43
N PHE A 15 -9.29 -1.08 3.55
CA PHE A 15 -9.13 -2.52 3.64
C PHE A 15 -10.09 -3.25 2.71
N ASP A 16 -11.37 -2.89 2.76
CA ASP A 16 -12.39 -3.50 1.88
C ASP A 16 -12.03 -3.30 0.43
N TYR A 17 -11.65 -2.08 0.07
CA TYR A 17 -11.30 -1.75 -1.29
C TYR A 17 -10.11 -2.60 -1.76
N ALA A 18 -9.06 -2.66 -0.96
CA ALA A 18 -7.86 -3.40 -1.33
C ALA A 18 -8.11 -4.89 -1.45
N THR A 19 -9.04 -5.43 -0.64
CA THR A 19 -9.36 -6.86 -0.66
C THR A 19 -10.18 -7.25 -1.87
N ARG A 20 -11.13 -6.41 -2.28
CA ARG A 20 -12.08 -6.72 -3.36
C ARG A 20 -11.59 -6.34 -4.75
N THR A 21 -10.68 -5.42 -4.82
CA THR A 21 -10.22 -4.88 -6.10
C THR A 21 -9.46 -5.94 -6.88
N PRO A 22 -9.75 -6.14 -8.17
CA PRO A 22 -8.97 -7.05 -8.99
C PRO A 22 -7.50 -6.62 -9.01
N PHE A 23 -6.60 -7.60 -9.10
CA PHE A 23 -5.16 -7.31 -9.00
C PHE A 23 -4.69 -6.30 -10.05
N LYS A 24 -5.19 -6.39 -11.27
CA LYS A 24 -4.86 -5.42 -12.32
C LYS A 24 -5.15 -3.99 -11.85
N ALA A 25 -6.30 -3.77 -11.24
CA ALA A 25 -6.67 -2.46 -10.73
C ALA A 25 -5.84 -2.08 -9.51
N VAL A 26 -5.45 -3.04 -8.67
CA VAL A 26 -4.55 -2.78 -7.56
C VAL A 26 -3.24 -2.19 -8.07
N ALA A 27 -2.64 -2.84 -9.05
CA ALA A 27 -1.38 -2.36 -9.64
C ALA A 27 -1.55 -0.97 -10.26
N LYS A 28 -2.62 -0.78 -11.01
CA LYS A 28 -2.88 0.49 -11.69
C LYS A 28 -3.01 1.64 -10.70
N GLN A 29 -3.77 1.43 -9.64
CA GLN A 29 -3.97 2.48 -8.65
C GLN A 29 -2.72 2.76 -7.82
N LEU A 30 -1.95 1.71 -7.50
CA LEU A 30 -0.68 1.92 -6.81
C LEU A 30 0.27 2.75 -7.64
N ILE A 31 0.36 2.46 -8.94
CA ILE A 31 1.21 3.26 -9.82
C ILE A 31 0.75 4.72 -9.83
N ASP A 32 -0.56 4.94 -9.83
CA ASP A 32 -1.09 6.30 -9.82
C ASP A 32 -0.74 7.04 -8.52
N ILE A 33 -0.79 6.37 -7.38
CA ILE A 33 -0.51 7.01 -6.09
C ILE A 33 0.99 7.08 -5.81
N LEU A 34 1.72 6.00 -6.03
CA LEU A 34 3.11 5.87 -5.58
C LEU A 34 4.13 6.00 -6.69
N GLY A 35 3.72 5.84 -7.94
CA GLY A 35 4.65 5.78 -9.07
C GLY A 35 5.19 4.36 -9.29
N ALA A 36 5.48 4.04 -10.54
CA ALA A 36 5.85 2.68 -10.92
C ALA A 36 7.15 2.20 -10.26
N LYS A 37 8.13 3.09 -10.07
CA LYS A 37 9.40 2.69 -9.46
C LYS A 37 9.24 2.25 -8.02
N LEU A 38 8.47 3.01 -7.23
CA LEU A 38 8.24 2.66 -5.84
C LEU A 38 7.43 1.38 -5.73
N VAL A 39 6.43 1.21 -6.59
CA VAL A 39 5.63 -0.01 -6.60
C VAL A 39 6.51 -1.22 -6.95
N ALA A 40 7.41 -1.08 -7.92
CA ALA A 40 8.33 -2.16 -8.26
C ALA A 40 9.25 -2.52 -7.08
N TYR A 41 9.75 -1.51 -6.38
CA TYR A 41 10.56 -1.73 -5.20
C TYR A 41 9.78 -2.53 -4.14
N ILE A 42 8.56 -2.09 -3.84
CA ILE A 42 7.71 -2.77 -2.85
C ILE A 42 7.42 -4.21 -3.27
N ALA A 43 7.12 -4.41 -4.55
CA ALA A 43 6.83 -5.74 -5.08
C ALA A 43 8.03 -6.68 -4.99
N GLY A 44 9.23 -6.13 -4.99
CA GLY A 44 10.44 -6.94 -5.00
C GLY A 44 10.88 -7.33 -6.40
N VAL A 45 10.42 -6.60 -7.42
CA VAL A 45 10.86 -6.83 -8.80
C VAL A 45 11.90 -5.80 -9.19
N ARG A 46 12.68 -6.12 -10.22
CA ARG A 46 13.80 -5.26 -10.62
C ARG A 46 13.39 -4.01 -11.36
N GLU A 47 12.34 -4.11 -12.18
CA GLU A 47 12.01 -3.06 -13.12
C GLU A 47 10.57 -2.61 -12.99
N ALA A 48 10.36 -1.30 -13.15
CA ALA A 48 9.03 -0.72 -13.19
C ALA A 48 8.15 -1.33 -14.28
N ARG A 49 8.78 -1.82 -15.36
CA ARG A 49 8.06 -2.45 -16.46
C ARG A 49 7.21 -3.63 -15.98
N ALA A 50 7.71 -4.42 -15.03
CA ALA A 50 6.94 -5.57 -14.53
C ALA A 50 5.61 -5.13 -13.92
N VAL A 51 5.62 -4.07 -13.09
CA VAL A 51 4.37 -3.60 -12.47
C VAL A 51 3.46 -2.92 -13.49
N GLN A 52 4.02 -2.28 -14.52
CA GLN A 52 3.21 -1.77 -15.62
C GLN A 52 2.49 -2.90 -16.36
N GLN A 53 3.14 -4.04 -16.52
CA GLN A 53 2.51 -5.20 -17.14
C GLN A 53 1.38 -5.76 -16.28
N TYR A 54 1.54 -5.75 -14.95
CA TYR A 54 0.43 -6.13 -14.06
C TYR A 54 -0.77 -5.20 -14.26
N ALA A 55 -0.51 -3.91 -14.46
CA ALA A 55 -1.58 -2.91 -14.59
C ALA A 55 -2.26 -2.94 -15.95
N HIS A 56 -1.52 -3.24 -17.01
CA HIS A 56 -2.02 -3.04 -18.38
C HIS A 56 -2.15 -4.31 -19.21
N ASP A 57 -1.35 -5.34 -18.92
CA ASP A 57 -1.25 -6.52 -19.78
C ASP A 57 -1.81 -7.79 -19.14
N ASN A 58 -2.57 -7.67 -18.04
CA ASN A 58 -3.13 -8.82 -17.29
C ASN A 58 -2.07 -9.85 -16.91
N ARG A 59 -0.82 -9.42 -16.76
CA ARG A 59 0.23 -10.32 -16.35
C ARG A 59 0.11 -10.62 -14.87
N SER A 60 0.23 -11.89 -14.51
CA SER A 60 0.22 -12.31 -13.10
C SER A 60 1.63 -12.25 -12.52
N PRO A 61 1.75 -11.92 -11.21
CA PRO A 61 3.05 -11.96 -10.56
C PRO A 61 3.60 -13.39 -10.53
N ARG A 62 4.92 -13.51 -10.70
CA ARG A 62 5.57 -14.82 -10.66
C ARG A 62 5.78 -15.35 -9.26
N HIS A 63 6.01 -14.45 -8.32
CA HIS A 63 6.26 -14.84 -6.93
C HIS A 63 5.00 -14.64 -6.09
N PRO A 64 4.63 -15.64 -5.26
CA PRO A 64 3.38 -15.56 -4.50
C PRO A 64 3.35 -14.44 -3.47
N ALA A 65 4.49 -13.90 -3.06
CA ALA A 65 4.52 -12.81 -2.10
C ALA A 65 4.14 -11.45 -2.72
N ILE A 66 4.18 -11.32 -4.03
CA ILE A 66 3.99 -10.02 -4.69
C ILE A 66 2.57 -9.49 -4.51
N GLU A 67 1.57 -10.33 -4.78
CA GLU A 67 0.20 -9.86 -4.68
C GLU A 67 -0.18 -9.43 -3.27
N PRO A 68 0.10 -10.20 -2.20
CA PRO A 68 -0.19 -9.73 -0.84
C PRO A 68 0.53 -8.42 -0.48
N ARG A 69 1.77 -8.25 -0.92
CA ARG A 69 2.51 -7.00 -0.69
C ARG A 69 1.81 -5.81 -1.32
N LEU A 70 1.39 -5.96 -2.57
CA LEU A 70 0.75 -4.86 -3.29
C LEU A 70 -0.65 -4.58 -2.77
N ARG A 71 -1.39 -5.59 -2.33
CA ARG A 71 -2.69 -5.35 -1.72
C ARG A 71 -2.57 -4.62 -0.40
N LEU A 72 -1.58 -4.98 0.42
CA LEU A 72 -1.35 -4.24 1.66
C LEU A 72 -0.88 -2.81 1.38
N ALA A 73 0.01 -2.65 0.41
CA ALA A 73 0.45 -1.32 0.00
C ALA A 73 -0.72 -0.44 -0.44
N LEU A 74 -1.67 -1.02 -1.20
CA LEU A 74 -2.85 -0.26 -1.64
C LEU A 74 -3.72 0.14 -0.46
N ARG A 75 -3.94 -0.76 0.48
CA ARG A 75 -4.69 -0.47 1.70
C ARG A 75 -4.12 0.76 2.41
N VAL A 76 -2.81 0.76 2.61
CA VAL A 76 -2.13 1.84 3.33
C VAL A 76 -2.07 3.11 2.51
N ALA A 77 -1.74 3.00 1.22
CA ALA A 77 -1.63 4.15 0.34
C ALA A 77 -2.97 4.89 0.22
N ARG A 78 -4.06 4.15 0.07
CA ARG A 78 -5.38 4.78 0.00
C ARG A 78 -5.76 5.44 1.32
N PHE A 79 -5.47 4.79 2.43
CA PHE A 79 -5.76 5.37 3.74
C PHE A 79 -5.03 6.71 3.92
N ILE A 80 -3.73 6.76 3.63
CA ILE A 80 -2.97 7.99 3.80
C ILE A 80 -3.40 9.05 2.76
N SER A 81 -3.60 8.65 1.51
CA SER A 81 -3.93 9.61 0.45
C SER A 81 -5.33 10.18 0.56
N GLN A 82 -6.20 9.59 1.37
CA GLN A 82 -7.49 10.19 1.70
C GLN A 82 -7.34 11.39 2.64
N HIS A 83 -6.20 11.52 3.30
CA HIS A 83 -5.93 12.57 4.27
C HIS A 83 -4.83 13.53 3.82
N ASP A 84 -4.04 13.13 2.84
CA ASP A 84 -2.87 13.88 2.42
C ASP A 84 -2.63 13.72 0.92
N SER A 85 -1.65 14.45 0.41
CA SER A 85 -1.32 14.41 -1.00
C SER A 85 -0.60 13.12 -1.39
N LYS A 86 -0.51 12.87 -2.71
CA LYS A 86 0.28 11.75 -3.24
C LYS A 86 1.75 11.92 -2.85
N GLU A 87 2.26 13.13 -2.90
CA GLU A 87 3.65 13.42 -2.56
C GLU A 87 3.96 13.05 -1.12
N ILE A 88 3.08 13.40 -0.21
CA ILE A 88 3.24 13.05 1.21
C ILE A 88 3.11 11.54 1.39
N THR A 89 2.18 10.92 0.71
CA THR A 89 2.02 9.45 0.77
C THR A 89 3.29 8.77 0.30
N GLN A 90 3.86 9.19 -0.83
CA GLN A 90 5.11 8.65 -1.35
C GLN A 90 6.25 8.83 -0.35
N ALA A 91 6.37 10.04 0.20
CA ALA A 91 7.42 10.32 1.18
C ALA A 91 7.28 9.44 2.42
N TRP A 92 6.05 9.17 2.85
CA TRP A 92 5.82 8.31 4.01
C TRP A 92 6.32 6.88 3.75
N PHE A 93 6.04 6.34 2.58
CA PHE A 93 6.50 4.98 2.23
C PHE A 93 8.03 4.89 2.14
N MET A 94 8.69 5.95 1.70
CA MET A 94 10.13 5.95 1.48
C MET A 94 10.95 6.39 2.69
N GLY A 95 10.32 7.08 3.63
CA GLY A 95 11.04 7.65 4.76
C GLY A 95 11.30 6.65 5.88
N LEU A 96 12.34 6.89 6.65
CA LEU A 96 12.61 6.12 7.85
C LEU A 96 11.55 6.44 8.88
N ASN A 97 11.01 5.41 9.52
CA ASN A 97 9.88 5.59 10.42
C ASN A 97 10.24 5.10 11.82
N PRO A 98 10.23 5.99 12.82
CA PRO A 98 10.59 5.59 14.20
C PRO A 98 9.70 4.47 14.75
N GLN A 99 8.45 4.40 14.32
CA GLN A 99 7.54 3.35 14.78
C GLN A 99 7.86 1.98 14.16
N LEU A 100 8.73 1.97 13.15
CA LEU A 100 9.15 0.75 12.46
C LEU A 100 10.65 0.50 12.67
N ASP A 101 11.19 0.93 13.82
CA ASP A 101 12.59 0.82 14.14
C ASP A 101 13.48 1.49 13.09
N ASP A 102 13.08 2.68 12.65
CA ASP A 102 13.79 3.49 11.66
C ASP A 102 13.96 2.80 10.31
N ARG A 103 13.04 1.88 9.98
CA ARG A 103 12.98 1.29 8.65
C ARG A 103 11.86 1.95 7.86
N SER A 104 12.00 2.00 6.54
CA SER A 104 10.93 2.53 5.71
C SER A 104 9.81 1.51 5.55
N PRO A 105 8.55 1.96 5.47
CA PRO A 105 7.45 1.06 5.17
C PRO A 105 7.66 0.28 3.87
N ALA A 106 8.20 0.94 2.84
CA ALA A 106 8.46 0.27 1.56
C ALA A 106 9.44 -0.89 1.71
N ARG A 107 10.51 -0.69 2.51
CA ARG A 107 11.50 -1.75 2.75
C ARG A 107 10.88 -2.93 3.49
N LEU A 108 10.07 -2.64 4.50
CA LEU A 108 9.40 -3.72 5.24
C LEU A 108 8.46 -4.52 4.35
N LEU A 109 7.73 -3.85 3.46
CA LEU A 109 6.88 -4.55 2.49
C LEU A 109 7.70 -5.43 1.56
N ARG A 110 8.84 -4.92 1.11
CA ARG A 110 9.70 -5.65 0.18
C ARG A 110 10.34 -6.87 0.83
N GLU A 111 10.84 -6.72 2.05
CA GLU A 111 11.72 -7.72 2.69
C GLU A 111 11.03 -8.54 3.76
N GLY A 112 9.96 -8.02 4.36
CA GLY A 112 9.33 -8.66 5.50
C GLY A 112 8.29 -9.69 5.12
N GLU A 113 7.89 -10.47 6.12
CA GLU A 113 6.78 -11.40 6.00
C GLU A 113 5.49 -10.61 6.26
N ILE A 114 4.56 -10.63 5.30
CA ILE A 114 3.38 -9.76 5.33
C ILE A 114 2.53 -9.93 6.59
N HIS A 115 2.38 -11.18 7.06
CA HIS A 115 1.58 -11.42 8.27
C HIS A 115 2.22 -10.81 9.52
N GLU A 116 3.54 -10.66 9.52
CA GLU A 116 4.26 -10.08 10.64
C GLU A 116 4.37 -8.56 10.52
N VAL A 117 4.79 -8.06 9.36
CA VAL A 117 5.03 -6.63 9.18
C VAL A 117 3.76 -5.84 8.88
N GLY A 118 2.74 -6.50 8.33
CA GLY A 118 1.50 -5.83 7.95
C GLY A 118 0.84 -5.06 9.07
N PRO A 119 0.57 -5.70 10.23
CA PRO A 119 -0.02 -4.98 11.37
C PRO A 119 0.82 -3.81 11.85
N GLU A 120 2.14 -3.94 11.84
CA GLU A 120 3.05 -2.86 12.24
C GLU A 120 2.95 -1.67 11.28
N ILE A 121 2.93 -1.94 9.99
CA ILE A 121 2.83 -0.90 8.97
C ILE A 121 1.48 -0.19 9.07
N VAL A 122 0.40 -0.94 9.24
CA VAL A 122 -0.94 -0.34 9.39
C VAL A 122 -1.01 0.52 10.64
N ALA A 123 -0.45 0.06 11.76
CA ALA A 123 -0.42 0.85 12.99
C ALA A 123 0.38 2.14 12.81
N ALA A 124 1.51 2.07 12.11
CA ALA A 124 2.33 3.25 11.83
C ALA A 124 1.57 4.24 10.94
N ALA A 125 0.82 3.75 9.96
CA ALA A 125 0.02 4.61 9.10
C ALA A 125 -1.09 5.32 9.89
N ARG A 126 -1.76 4.60 10.80
CA ARG A 126 -2.77 5.20 11.65
C ARG A 126 -2.17 6.29 12.54
N ALA A 127 -1.02 6.00 13.12
CA ALA A 127 -0.34 6.99 13.96
C ALA A 127 0.03 8.24 13.17
N PHE A 128 0.47 8.08 11.93
CA PHE A 128 0.80 9.20 11.06
C PHE A 128 -0.44 10.07 10.77
N VAL A 129 -1.54 9.44 10.41
CA VAL A 129 -2.76 10.17 10.06
C VAL A 129 -3.35 10.88 11.27
N VAL A 130 -3.36 10.22 12.43
CA VAL A 130 -3.92 10.80 13.66
C VAL A 130 -3.01 11.89 14.21
N GLY A 131 -1.70 11.65 14.21
CA GLY A 131 -0.74 12.59 14.80
C GLY A 131 -0.25 13.66 13.85
N GLY A 132 -0.45 13.42 12.59
CA GLY A 132 0.04 14.31 11.57
C GLY A 132 -0.96 15.30 11.08
#